data_f9dc26dbe3854dcd302cd73581b13a29
#
_entry.id   f9dc26dbe3854dcd302cd73581b13a29
#
_cell.length_a   1.000
_cell.length_b   1.000
_cell.length_c   1.000
_cell.angle_alpha   90.00
_cell.angle_beta   90.00
_cell.angle_gamma   90.00
#
_symmetry.space_group_name_H-M   'P 1'
#
loop_
_entity.id
_entity.type
_entity.pdbx_description
1 polymer ?
#
loop_
_entity_poly.entity_id
_entity_poly.type
_entity_poly.pdbx_seq_one_letter_code
_entity_poly.pdbx_strand_id
1 'polypeptide(L)'
;IKPEAVLMAENTTFIIELFEKLMIRAVNAGASDIHVEPEMDELVVRFRIDGQMMRTETLPYDLAPRLVSRIKVMAGLDISERRMAQDGSFLFQPRLLNLSMDGVNVRVSTLPVTSGEKAVLRILPPHDETIEMEGLGMKPAMLASFDRALSSPYGIVLVTGPTGSGKSTTLYGALQALRSETTNITTIEDPVELGLKGINQTQVDSGEKLSFADALRAILRQDPDIIMVGEIRDIDTAE
;
A
#
# COMPACT_ATOMS: atom_id res chain seq x y z
N ILE A 1 28.66 -29.08 -13.24
CA ILE A 1 27.50 -28.30 -12.83
C ILE A 1 26.39 -29.32 -12.60
N LYS A 2 25.87 -29.43 -11.34
CA LYS A 2 24.87 -30.45 -11.02
C LYS A 2 23.56 -30.11 -11.76
N PRO A 3 22.91 -31.07 -12.43
CA PRO A 3 21.65 -30.83 -13.18
C PRO A 3 20.55 -30.23 -12.33
N GLU A 4 20.50 -30.54 -11.04
CA GLU A 4 19.53 -30.00 -10.08
C GLU A 4 19.64 -28.47 -9.86
N ALA A 5 20.86 -27.92 -9.90
CA ALA A 5 21.04 -26.47 -9.73
C ALA A 5 20.53 -25.66 -10.93
N VAL A 6 20.64 -26.25 -12.15
CA VAL A 6 20.10 -25.63 -13.37
C VAL A 6 18.58 -25.69 -13.37
N LEU A 7 17.99 -26.84 -13.04
CA LEU A 7 16.52 -26.99 -12.88
C LEU A 7 15.92 -26.08 -11.80
N MET A 8 16.62 -25.89 -10.68
CA MET A 8 16.18 -24.94 -9.65
C MET A 8 16.25 -23.49 -10.12
N ALA A 9 17.29 -23.10 -10.83
CA ALA A 9 17.43 -21.76 -11.38
C ALA A 9 16.35 -21.45 -12.43
N GLU A 10 16.06 -22.37 -13.34
CA GLU A 10 14.99 -22.26 -14.34
C GLU A 10 13.61 -22.15 -13.68
N ASN A 11 13.35 -22.95 -12.64
CA ASN A 11 12.11 -22.89 -11.87
C ASN A 11 11.95 -21.57 -11.11
N THR A 12 13.03 -20.99 -10.58
CA THR A 12 12.98 -19.70 -9.87
C THR A 12 12.69 -18.55 -10.85
N THR A 13 13.35 -18.55 -12.01
CA THR A 13 13.11 -17.57 -13.07
C THR A 13 11.67 -17.64 -13.55
N PHE A 14 11.14 -18.84 -13.77
CA PHE A 14 9.74 -19.04 -14.16
C PHE A 14 8.73 -18.43 -13.17
N ILE A 15 8.92 -18.62 -11.85
CA ILE A 15 8.03 -18.03 -10.82
C ILE A 15 8.10 -16.50 -10.82
N ILE A 16 9.27 -15.93 -11.01
CA ILE A 16 9.45 -14.48 -11.11
C ILE A 16 8.69 -13.92 -12.31
N GLU A 17 8.85 -14.55 -13.47
CA GLU A 17 8.15 -14.17 -14.70
C GLU A 17 6.64 -14.34 -14.58
N LEU A 18 6.18 -15.43 -13.98
CA LEU A 18 4.76 -15.69 -13.74
C LEU A 18 4.15 -14.60 -12.86
N PHE A 19 4.82 -14.28 -11.75
CA PHE A 19 4.38 -13.22 -10.83
C PHE A 19 4.29 -11.87 -11.56
N GLU A 20 5.33 -11.47 -12.30
CA GLU A 20 5.32 -10.21 -13.04
C GLU A 20 4.23 -10.16 -14.11
N LYS A 21 4.01 -11.25 -14.84
CA LYS A 21 2.93 -11.35 -15.84
C LYS A 21 1.55 -11.20 -15.20
N LEU A 22 1.32 -11.84 -14.04
CA LEU A 22 0.07 -11.71 -13.30
C LEU A 22 -0.17 -10.27 -12.85
N MET A 23 0.85 -9.62 -12.29
CA MET A 23 0.79 -8.23 -11.85
C MET A 23 0.49 -7.28 -13.00
N ILE A 24 1.24 -7.38 -14.11
CA ILE A 24 1.04 -6.52 -15.29
C ILE A 24 -0.37 -6.70 -15.87
N ARG A 25 -0.84 -7.95 -15.98
CA ARG A 25 -2.20 -8.22 -16.47
C ARG A 25 -3.28 -7.65 -15.56
N ALA A 26 -3.09 -7.75 -14.24
CA ALA A 26 -4.05 -7.21 -13.27
C ALA A 26 -4.11 -5.67 -13.35
N VAL A 27 -2.96 -5.00 -13.39
CA VAL A 27 -2.90 -3.54 -13.54
C VAL A 27 -3.53 -3.08 -14.86
N ASN A 28 -3.19 -3.72 -15.98
CA ASN A 28 -3.75 -3.40 -17.29
C ASN A 28 -5.27 -3.67 -17.39
N ALA A 29 -5.78 -4.60 -16.60
CA ALA A 29 -7.20 -4.91 -16.52
C ALA A 29 -7.97 -4.01 -15.53
N GLY A 30 -7.31 -3.08 -14.85
CA GLY A 30 -7.93 -2.23 -13.82
C GLY A 30 -8.39 -3.02 -12.59
N ALA A 31 -7.71 -4.12 -12.27
CA ALA A 31 -8.06 -4.93 -11.11
C ALA A 31 -7.71 -4.20 -9.82
N SER A 32 -8.63 -4.22 -8.85
CA SER A 32 -8.39 -3.73 -7.49
C SER A 32 -7.65 -4.73 -6.62
N ASP A 33 -7.89 -6.03 -6.83
CA ASP A 33 -7.26 -7.08 -6.02
C ASP A 33 -6.91 -8.31 -6.89
N ILE A 34 -5.80 -8.97 -6.53
CA ILE A 34 -5.41 -10.28 -7.04
C ILE A 34 -5.52 -11.28 -5.90
N HIS A 35 -6.26 -12.34 -6.11
CA HIS A 35 -6.39 -13.46 -5.18
C HIS A 35 -5.62 -14.65 -5.72
N VAL A 36 -4.70 -15.17 -4.93
CA VAL A 36 -3.90 -16.37 -5.19
C VAL A 36 -4.38 -17.42 -4.20
N GLU A 37 -5.16 -18.39 -4.69
CA GLU A 37 -5.94 -19.29 -3.85
C GLU A 37 -5.60 -20.73 -4.16
N PRO A 38 -4.89 -21.45 -3.26
CA PRO A 38 -4.70 -22.89 -3.41
C PRO A 38 -6.05 -23.60 -3.17
N GLU A 39 -6.46 -24.40 -4.11
CA GLU A 39 -7.56 -25.37 -4.00
C GLU A 39 -6.97 -26.79 -3.83
N MET A 40 -7.80 -27.82 -3.80
CA MET A 40 -7.32 -29.18 -3.49
C MET A 40 -6.31 -29.70 -4.52
N ASP A 41 -6.56 -29.46 -5.81
CA ASP A 41 -5.79 -30.02 -6.91
C ASP A 41 -5.15 -28.95 -7.82
N GLU A 42 -5.45 -27.69 -7.58
CA GLU A 42 -5.02 -26.59 -8.44
C GLU A 42 -4.75 -25.31 -7.65
N LEU A 43 -4.02 -24.40 -8.27
CA LEU A 43 -3.87 -23.03 -7.81
C LEU A 43 -4.75 -22.12 -8.68
N VAL A 44 -5.71 -21.46 -8.07
CA VAL A 44 -6.61 -20.53 -8.75
C VAL A 44 -6.16 -19.10 -8.52
N VAL A 45 -6.03 -18.33 -9.61
CA VAL A 45 -5.81 -16.89 -9.55
C VAL A 45 -7.07 -16.17 -10.03
N ARG A 46 -7.58 -15.27 -9.18
CA ARG A 46 -8.74 -14.45 -9.50
C ARG A 46 -8.41 -12.98 -9.38
N PHE A 47 -8.95 -12.18 -10.27
CA PHE A 47 -8.88 -10.72 -10.19
C PHE A 47 -10.23 -10.16 -9.76
N ARG A 48 -10.21 -9.10 -8.97
CA ARG A 48 -11.39 -8.30 -8.71
C ARG A 48 -11.36 -7.10 -9.65
N ILE A 49 -12.32 -7.03 -10.56
CA ILE A 49 -12.46 -5.96 -11.55
C ILE A 49 -13.86 -5.39 -11.40
N ASP A 50 -14.00 -4.09 -11.24
CA ASP A 50 -15.30 -3.41 -11.02
C ASP A 50 -16.15 -4.06 -9.92
N GLY A 51 -15.49 -4.47 -8.83
CA GLY A 51 -16.12 -5.13 -7.68
C GLY A 51 -16.43 -6.62 -7.87
N GLN A 52 -16.30 -7.16 -9.09
CA GLN A 52 -16.60 -8.56 -9.39
C GLN A 52 -15.35 -9.43 -9.42
N MET A 53 -15.47 -10.66 -8.87
CA MET A 53 -14.38 -11.64 -8.90
C MET A 53 -14.38 -12.39 -10.22
N MET A 54 -13.27 -12.37 -10.92
CA MET A 54 -13.07 -13.07 -12.19
C MET A 54 -11.94 -14.09 -12.07
N ARG A 55 -12.21 -15.35 -12.40
CA ARG A 55 -11.17 -16.39 -12.50
C ARG A 55 -10.34 -16.12 -13.76
N THR A 56 -9.04 -15.86 -13.60
CA THR A 56 -8.15 -15.45 -14.69
C THR A 56 -7.11 -16.49 -15.05
N GLU A 57 -6.67 -17.29 -14.10
CA GLU A 57 -5.74 -18.38 -14.32
C GLU A 57 -6.07 -19.59 -13.45
N THR A 58 -5.73 -20.75 -13.97
CA THR A 58 -5.68 -22.02 -13.24
C THR A 58 -4.32 -22.63 -13.48
N LEU A 59 -3.59 -22.87 -12.43
CA LEU A 59 -2.21 -23.33 -12.44
C LEU A 59 -2.07 -24.66 -11.68
N PRO A 60 -1.05 -25.47 -11.95
CA PRO A 60 -0.76 -26.63 -11.13
C PRO A 60 -0.56 -26.28 -9.66
N TYR A 61 -1.08 -27.12 -8.77
CA TYR A 61 -1.07 -26.89 -7.32
C TYR A 61 0.38 -26.73 -6.75
N ASP A 62 1.36 -27.42 -7.32
CA ASP A 62 2.77 -27.36 -6.90
C ASP A 62 3.40 -25.96 -7.06
N LEU A 63 2.80 -25.08 -7.84
CA LEU A 63 3.20 -23.69 -7.98
C LEU A 63 2.71 -22.81 -6.81
N ALA A 64 1.69 -23.23 -6.06
CA ALA A 64 1.09 -22.42 -4.99
C ALA A 64 2.12 -22.01 -3.91
N PRO A 65 2.87 -22.91 -3.26
CA PRO A 65 3.82 -22.51 -2.23
C PRO A 65 4.96 -21.66 -2.78
N ARG A 66 5.31 -21.82 -4.06
CA ARG A 66 6.39 -21.05 -4.71
C ARG A 66 5.94 -19.64 -5.02
N LEU A 67 4.72 -19.48 -5.57
CA LEU A 67 4.16 -18.18 -5.90
C LEU A 67 3.90 -17.36 -4.63
N VAL A 68 3.33 -17.98 -3.58
CA VAL A 68 3.12 -17.33 -2.28
C VAL A 68 4.46 -16.94 -1.64
N SER A 69 5.49 -17.80 -1.67
CA SER A 69 6.83 -17.45 -1.18
C SER A 69 7.42 -16.27 -1.94
N ARG A 70 7.23 -16.19 -3.27
CA ARG A 70 7.66 -15.02 -4.07
C ARG A 70 6.94 -13.75 -3.65
N ILE A 71 5.64 -13.82 -3.42
CA ILE A 71 4.83 -12.70 -2.94
C ILE A 71 5.35 -12.22 -1.57
N LYS A 72 5.60 -13.15 -0.64
CA LYS A 72 6.17 -12.84 0.69
C LYS A 72 7.53 -12.13 0.58
N VAL A 73 8.43 -12.65 -0.25
CA VAL A 73 9.74 -12.00 -0.49
C VAL A 73 9.57 -10.57 -0.98
N MET A 74 8.64 -10.33 -1.91
CA MET A 74 8.39 -8.98 -2.42
C MET A 74 7.85 -8.03 -1.34
N ALA A 75 7.02 -8.56 -0.43
CA ALA A 75 6.37 -7.80 0.63
C ALA A 75 7.19 -7.73 1.95
N GLY A 76 8.40 -8.31 1.98
CA GLY A 76 9.25 -8.34 3.17
C GLY A 76 8.72 -9.24 4.30
N LEU A 77 7.87 -10.22 3.96
CA LEU A 77 7.25 -11.15 4.92
C LEU A 77 8.13 -12.38 5.19
N ASP A 78 7.91 -13.03 6.33
CA ASP A 78 8.60 -14.26 6.68
C ASP A 78 8.10 -15.44 5.82
N ILE A 79 9.00 -15.97 4.98
CA ILE A 79 8.72 -17.11 4.11
C ILE A 79 8.67 -18.45 4.86
N SER A 80 9.24 -18.51 6.05
CA SER A 80 9.26 -19.73 6.89
C SER A 80 7.97 -19.90 7.69
N GLU A 81 7.34 -18.80 8.08
CA GLU A 81 6.06 -18.80 8.79
C GLU A 81 4.91 -19.03 7.81
N ARG A 82 4.11 -20.09 8.02
CA ARG A 82 2.99 -20.48 7.14
C ARG A 82 1.70 -20.75 7.91
N ARG A 83 1.73 -20.55 9.24
CA ARG A 83 0.62 -20.87 10.13
C ARG A 83 -0.10 -19.64 10.66
N MET A 84 0.50 -18.47 10.47
CA MET A 84 -0.07 -17.20 10.89
C MET A 84 -0.32 -16.30 9.70
N ALA A 85 -1.34 -15.46 9.80
CA ALA A 85 -1.58 -14.40 8.84
C ALA A 85 -0.42 -13.40 8.90
N GLN A 86 -0.04 -12.87 7.75
CA GLN A 86 0.98 -11.82 7.64
C GLN A 86 0.49 -10.74 6.67
N ASP A 87 0.79 -9.49 7.00
CA ASP A 87 0.48 -8.33 6.18
C ASP A 87 1.76 -7.58 5.84
N GLY A 88 1.84 -7.03 4.63
CA GLY A 88 2.98 -6.28 4.17
C GLY A 88 2.67 -5.49 2.91
N SER A 89 3.67 -4.81 2.36
CA SER A 89 3.49 -4.01 1.16
C SER A 89 4.78 -3.92 0.35
N PHE A 90 4.65 -3.62 -0.93
CA PHE A 90 5.80 -3.35 -1.80
C PHE A 90 5.41 -2.45 -2.97
N LEU A 91 6.41 -1.76 -3.52
CA LEU A 91 6.28 -1.04 -4.78
C LEU A 91 6.56 -2.01 -5.93
N PHE A 92 5.55 -2.29 -6.74
CA PHE A 92 5.72 -3.10 -7.95
C PHE A 92 6.23 -2.23 -9.09
N GLN A 93 7.39 -2.57 -9.61
CA GLN A 93 7.97 -2.00 -10.85
C GLN A 93 8.35 -3.18 -11.76
N PRO A 94 7.75 -3.31 -12.95
CA PRO A 94 8.08 -4.40 -13.87
C PRO A 94 9.53 -4.27 -14.33
N ARG A 95 10.28 -5.36 -14.26
CA ARG A 95 11.71 -5.40 -14.62
C ARG A 95 11.97 -6.18 -15.91
N LEU A 96 11.09 -7.14 -16.21
CA LEU A 96 11.32 -8.11 -17.29
C LEU A 96 10.86 -7.66 -18.67
N LEU A 97 10.00 -6.69 -18.80
CA LEU A 97 9.36 -6.33 -20.07
C LEU A 97 9.72 -4.96 -20.62
N ASN A 98 10.75 -4.27 -20.09
CA ASN A 98 11.13 -2.90 -20.53
C ASN A 98 9.91 -1.95 -20.70
N LEU A 99 8.81 -2.22 -19.98
CA LEU A 99 7.65 -1.37 -19.95
C LEU A 99 7.95 -0.23 -18.99
N SER A 100 7.93 0.99 -19.49
CA SER A 100 7.90 2.17 -18.64
C SER A 100 6.50 2.26 -18.01
N MET A 101 6.32 1.56 -16.92
CA MET A 101 5.12 1.63 -16.09
C MET A 101 5.53 2.29 -14.79
N ASP A 102 4.79 3.31 -14.39
CA ASP A 102 4.98 3.92 -13.09
C ASP A 102 4.79 2.87 -12.00
N GLY A 103 5.57 2.99 -10.92
CA GLY A 103 5.51 2.03 -9.83
C GLY A 103 4.10 1.99 -9.21
N VAL A 104 3.61 0.79 -8.95
CA VAL A 104 2.29 0.57 -8.36
C VAL A 104 2.47 0.02 -6.94
N ASN A 105 1.90 0.70 -5.96
CA ASN A 105 1.91 0.20 -4.58
C ASN A 105 0.95 -0.97 -4.42
N VAL A 106 1.42 -2.00 -3.74
CA VAL A 106 0.67 -3.24 -3.53
C VAL A 106 0.69 -3.58 -2.04
N ARG A 107 -0.48 -3.73 -1.45
CA ARG A 107 -0.63 -4.34 -0.12
C ARG A 107 -0.84 -5.84 -0.27
N VAL A 108 -0.23 -6.59 0.60
CA VAL A 108 -0.29 -8.05 0.62
C VAL A 108 -0.82 -8.52 1.96
N SER A 109 -1.79 -9.42 1.93
CA SER A 109 -2.19 -10.19 3.09
C SER A 109 -2.11 -11.67 2.77
N THR A 110 -1.45 -12.45 3.63
CA THR A 110 -1.41 -13.91 3.52
C THR A 110 -2.17 -14.55 4.66
N LEU A 111 -2.87 -15.65 4.38
CA LEU A 111 -3.69 -16.36 5.34
C LEU A 111 -3.55 -17.87 5.16
N PRO A 112 -3.27 -18.64 6.24
CA PRO A 112 -3.35 -20.09 6.19
C PRO A 112 -4.76 -20.56 5.87
N VAL A 113 -4.89 -21.48 4.94
CA VAL A 113 -6.15 -22.16 4.59
C VAL A 113 -5.93 -23.67 4.56
N THR A 114 -7.00 -24.46 4.53
CA THR A 114 -6.91 -25.92 4.55
C THR A 114 -6.08 -26.51 3.41
N SER A 115 -6.07 -25.83 2.26
CA SER A 115 -5.33 -26.26 1.07
C SER A 115 -3.95 -25.57 0.92
N GLY A 116 -3.41 -24.95 1.97
CA GLY A 116 -2.11 -24.27 1.91
C GLY A 116 -2.14 -22.86 2.44
N GLU A 117 -1.56 -21.91 1.72
CA GLU A 117 -1.54 -20.50 2.09
C GLU A 117 -2.11 -19.65 0.95
N LYS A 118 -3.17 -18.92 1.24
CA LYS A 118 -3.79 -17.95 0.34
C LYS A 118 -3.07 -16.62 0.44
N ALA A 119 -2.94 -15.90 -0.67
CA ALA A 119 -2.48 -14.51 -0.68
C ALA A 119 -3.49 -13.61 -1.40
N VAL A 120 -3.67 -12.41 -0.88
CA VAL A 120 -4.44 -11.33 -1.53
C VAL A 120 -3.53 -10.14 -1.70
N LEU A 121 -3.43 -9.65 -2.94
CA LEU A 121 -2.67 -8.47 -3.29
C LEU A 121 -3.65 -7.38 -3.68
N ARG A 122 -3.74 -6.31 -2.90
CA ARG A 122 -4.51 -5.11 -3.23
C ARG A 122 -3.65 -4.14 -4.01
N ILE A 123 -4.08 -3.85 -5.22
CA ILE A 123 -3.43 -2.88 -6.10
C ILE A 123 -3.96 -1.50 -5.74
N LEU A 124 -3.06 -0.64 -5.29
CA LEU A 124 -3.40 0.74 -5.01
C LEU A 124 -3.20 1.55 -6.30
N PRO A 125 -4.11 2.49 -6.62
CA PRO A 125 -3.97 3.29 -7.82
C PRO A 125 -2.61 4.02 -7.85
N PRO A 126 -2.03 4.22 -9.04
CA PRO A 126 -0.77 4.95 -9.17
C PRO A 126 -0.90 6.37 -8.61
N HIS A 127 0.18 6.87 -8.03
CA HIS A 127 0.26 8.07 -7.22
C HIS A 127 0.27 9.40 -7.96
N ASP A 128 -0.10 9.44 -9.24
CA ASP A 128 -0.07 10.67 -10.05
C ASP A 128 -1.36 11.49 -10.03
N GLU A 129 -2.38 11.05 -9.29
CA GLU A 129 -3.52 11.94 -9.06
C GLU A 129 -3.12 12.99 -8.03
N THR A 130 -2.71 14.15 -8.51
CA THR A 130 -2.66 15.35 -7.70
C THR A 130 -4.05 15.56 -7.13
N ILE A 131 -4.23 15.33 -5.84
CA ILE A 131 -5.51 15.59 -5.17
C ILE A 131 -5.62 17.11 -5.05
N GLU A 132 -6.24 17.72 -6.05
CA GLU A 132 -6.49 19.16 -6.01
C GLU A 132 -7.60 19.45 -5.00
N MET A 133 -7.43 20.53 -4.24
CA MET A 133 -8.39 20.98 -3.23
C MET A 133 -9.78 21.21 -3.82
N GLU A 134 -9.84 21.70 -5.05
CA GLU A 134 -11.07 21.93 -5.83
C GLU A 134 -11.79 20.62 -6.15
N GLY A 135 -11.05 19.54 -6.34
CA GLY A 135 -11.58 18.19 -6.60
C GLY A 135 -12.21 17.50 -5.39
N LEU A 136 -12.02 18.04 -4.17
CA LEU A 136 -12.58 17.47 -2.94
C LEU A 136 -14.11 17.61 -2.82
N GLY A 137 -14.78 18.33 -3.74
CA GLY A 137 -16.23 18.50 -3.71
C GLY A 137 -16.72 19.50 -2.67
N MET A 138 -15.86 20.29 -2.09
CA MET A 138 -16.22 21.37 -1.16
C MET A 138 -16.92 22.52 -1.90
N LYS A 139 -17.94 23.11 -1.27
CA LYS A 139 -18.53 24.34 -1.79
C LYS A 139 -17.51 25.48 -1.75
N PRO A 140 -17.52 26.44 -2.71
CA PRO A 140 -16.50 27.50 -2.78
C PRO A 140 -16.27 28.27 -1.48
N ALA A 141 -17.33 28.59 -0.74
CA ALA A 141 -17.23 29.30 0.54
C ALA A 141 -16.57 28.43 1.65
N MET A 142 -16.79 27.12 1.61
CA MET A 142 -16.17 26.14 2.53
C MET A 142 -14.71 25.97 2.19
N LEU A 143 -14.38 25.79 0.91
CA LEU A 143 -13.01 25.69 0.42
C LEU A 143 -12.19 26.92 0.81
N ALA A 144 -12.71 28.13 0.59
CA ALA A 144 -12.04 29.37 1.00
C ALA A 144 -11.87 29.50 2.52
N SER A 145 -12.74 28.91 3.32
CA SER A 145 -12.60 28.89 4.78
C SER A 145 -11.57 27.86 5.23
N PHE A 146 -11.52 26.71 4.57
CA PHE A 146 -10.54 25.67 4.82
C PHE A 146 -9.13 26.14 4.43
N ASP A 147 -8.99 26.76 3.27
CA ASP A 147 -7.73 27.34 2.80
C ASP A 147 -7.18 28.41 3.77
N ARG A 148 -8.04 29.29 4.28
CA ARG A 148 -7.65 30.25 5.33
C ARG A 148 -7.20 29.57 6.62
N ALA A 149 -7.84 28.45 7.01
CA ALA A 149 -7.42 27.70 8.18
C ALA A 149 -6.06 27.05 7.99
N LEU A 150 -5.81 26.48 6.80
CA LEU A 150 -4.53 25.88 6.43
C LEU A 150 -3.40 26.90 6.33
N SER A 151 -3.71 28.14 5.92
CA SER A 151 -2.73 29.23 5.80
C SER A 151 -2.42 29.89 7.16
N SER A 152 -3.04 29.43 8.26
CA SER A 152 -2.72 29.96 9.59
C SER A 152 -1.31 29.54 10.02
N PRO A 153 -0.50 30.44 10.58
CA PRO A 153 0.88 30.12 10.95
C PRO A 153 0.99 29.15 12.14
N TYR A 154 -0.11 28.91 12.86
CA TYR A 154 -0.19 27.95 13.96
C TYR A 154 -1.65 27.54 14.19
N GLY A 155 -1.83 26.35 14.74
CA GLY A 155 -3.15 25.80 15.07
C GLY A 155 -3.26 24.34 14.75
N ILE A 156 -4.45 23.79 14.95
CA ILE A 156 -4.80 22.42 14.66
C ILE A 156 -6.03 22.40 13.77
N VAL A 157 -5.99 21.61 12.71
CA VAL A 157 -7.15 21.31 11.86
C VAL A 157 -7.55 19.86 12.10
N LEU A 158 -8.78 19.63 12.50
CA LEU A 158 -9.31 18.29 12.74
C LEU A 158 -10.28 17.88 11.61
N VAL A 159 -9.99 16.73 11.00
CA VAL A 159 -10.85 16.10 10.00
C VAL A 159 -11.50 14.86 10.60
N THR A 160 -12.82 14.89 10.77
CA THR A 160 -13.58 13.83 11.43
C THR A 160 -14.64 13.24 10.52
N GLY A 161 -14.98 11.97 10.72
CA GLY A 161 -16.00 11.26 9.95
C GLY A 161 -15.85 9.75 9.99
N PRO A 162 -16.83 8.98 9.50
CA PRO A 162 -16.75 7.53 9.45
C PRO A 162 -15.70 7.05 8.44
N THR A 163 -15.40 5.75 8.44
CA THR A 163 -14.54 5.12 7.43
C THR A 163 -15.13 5.34 6.04
N GLY A 164 -14.28 5.66 5.07
CA GLY A 164 -14.68 5.91 3.68
C GLY A 164 -15.31 7.29 3.42
N SER A 165 -15.33 8.21 4.40
CA SER A 165 -15.87 9.56 4.21
C SER A 165 -14.93 10.54 3.48
N GLY A 166 -13.72 10.11 3.11
CA GLY A 166 -12.75 10.96 2.42
C GLY A 166 -11.80 11.73 3.34
N LYS A 167 -11.65 11.32 4.61
CA LYS A 167 -10.72 11.98 5.55
C LYS A 167 -9.28 12.04 5.03
N SER A 168 -8.73 10.89 4.66
CA SER A 168 -7.35 10.79 4.12
C SER A 168 -7.20 11.59 2.83
N THR A 169 -8.19 11.53 1.94
CA THR A 169 -8.21 12.29 0.69
C THR A 169 -8.17 13.80 0.96
N THR A 170 -8.96 14.27 1.94
CA THR A 170 -8.97 15.69 2.34
C THR A 170 -7.63 16.13 2.94
N LEU A 171 -7.05 15.30 3.82
CA LEU A 171 -5.73 15.56 4.41
C LEU A 171 -4.63 15.60 3.34
N TYR A 172 -4.63 14.65 2.41
CA TYR A 172 -3.64 14.62 1.33
C TYR A 172 -3.77 15.80 0.38
N GLY A 173 -4.98 16.22 0.04
CA GLY A 173 -5.21 17.44 -0.73
C GLY A 173 -4.66 18.68 -0.01
N ALA A 174 -4.91 18.79 1.31
CA ALA A 174 -4.38 19.86 2.13
C ALA A 174 -2.84 19.85 2.17
N LEU A 175 -2.20 18.69 2.36
CA LEU A 175 -0.74 18.55 2.38
C LEU A 175 -0.12 18.93 1.02
N GLN A 176 -0.75 18.54 -0.07
CA GLN A 176 -0.28 18.91 -1.40
C GLN A 176 -0.38 20.42 -1.67
N ALA A 177 -1.46 21.05 -1.21
CA ALA A 177 -1.63 22.50 -1.32
C ALA A 177 -0.61 23.29 -0.47
N LEU A 178 -0.21 22.76 0.69
CA LEU A 178 0.78 23.37 1.59
C LEU A 178 2.22 23.06 1.21
N ARG A 179 2.45 22.10 0.31
CA ARG A 179 3.79 21.67 -0.09
C ARG A 179 4.54 22.78 -0.81
N SER A 180 5.73 23.07 -0.33
CA SER A 180 6.70 23.95 -1.00
C SER A 180 8.13 23.46 -0.77
N GLU A 181 9.09 24.00 -1.49
CA GLU A 181 10.52 23.69 -1.28
C GLU A 181 11.05 24.22 0.06
N THR A 182 10.33 25.15 0.68
CA THR A 182 10.73 25.80 1.93
C THR A 182 9.96 25.30 3.15
N THR A 183 9.08 24.31 2.99
CA THR A 183 8.22 23.80 4.07
C THR A 183 8.58 22.35 4.36
N ASN A 184 8.97 22.07 5.61
CA ASN A 184 9.19 20.70 6.09
C ASN A 184 7.88 20.09 6.58
N ILE A 185 7.29 19.25 5.75
CA ILE A 185 6.05 18.54 6.07
C ILE A 185 6.37 17.09 6.42
N THR A 186 5.88 16.64 7.57
CA THR A 186 6.05 15.26 8.03
C THR A 186 4.72 14.66 8.42
N THR A 187 4.52 13.37 8.11
CA THR A 187 3.30 12.63 8.46
C THR A 187 3.59 11.40 9.32
N ILE A 188 2.57 10.97 10.07
CA ILE A 188 2.54 9.70 10.80
C ILE A 188 1.25 8.99 10.40
N GLU A 189 1.36 7.79 9.87
CA GLU A 189 0.23 7.07 9.26
C GLU A 189 0.26 5.57 9.58
N ASP A 190 -0.91 4.93 9.62
CA ASP A 190 -1.07 3.48 9.82
C ASP A 190 -2.14 2.92 8.88
N PRO A 191 -1.72 2.47 7.71
CA PRO A 191 -0.45 2.72 7.04
C PRO A 191 -0.50 3.99 6.15
N VAL A 192 0.63 4.32 5.49
CA VAL A 192 0.65 5.31 4.41
C VAL A 192 -0.21 4.81 3.26
N GLU A 193 -1.29 5.54 2.97
CA GLU A 193 -2.24 5.19 1.89
C GLU A 193 -1.68 5.58 0.52
N LEU A 194 -1.04 6.74 0.45
CA LEU A 194 -0.56 7.37 -0.77
C LEU A 194 0.81 8.01 -0.51
N GLY A 195 1.85 7.65 -1.27
CA GLY A 195 3.15 8.30 -1.19
C GLY A 195 3.11 9.70 -1.82
N LEU A 196 3.44 10.72 -1.06
CA LEU A 196 3.42 12.10 -1.52
C LEU A 196 4.86 12.60 -1.76
N LYS A 197 5.16 13.01 -2.99
CA LYS A 197 6.48 13.54 -3.33
C LYS A 197 6.75 14.85 -2.56
N GLY A 198 7.90 14.93 -1.91
CA GLY A 198 8.32 16.12 -1.15
C GLY A 198 7.69 16.21 0.25
N ILE A 199 7.10 15.14 0.76
CA ILE A 199 6.58 15.01 2.12
C ILE A 199 7.26 13.81 2.79
N ASN A 200 7.69 13.98 4.04
CA ASN A 200 8.33 12.94 4.82
C ASN A 200 7.25 12.11 5.52
N GLN A 201 6.91 10.96 4.95
CA GLN A 201 5.85 10.10 5.47
C GLN A 201 6.44 8.98 6.33
N THR A 202 6.00 8.91 7.60
CA THR A 202 6.38 7.85 8.53
C THR A 202 5.21 6.90 8.70
N GLN A 203 5.42 5.63 8.36
CA GLN A 203 4.47 4.58 8.67
C GLN A 203 4.76 3.99 10.03
N VAL A 204 3.75 3.96 10.90
CA VAL A 204 3.81 3.19 12.15
C VAL A 204 3.33 1.78 11.87
N ASP A 205 3.92 0.83 12.59
CA ASP A 205 3.50 -0.57 12.56
C ASP A 205 2.83 -0.89 13.90
N SER A 206 1.55 -1.10 13.88
CA SER A 206 0.73 -1.40 15.06
C SER A 206 1.13 -2.72 15.77
N GLY A 207 2.13 -3.42 15.25
CA GLY A 207 2.56 -4.73 15.76
C GLY A 207 3.83 -4.74 16.59
N GLU A 208 4.82 -3.86 16.41
CA GLU A 208 6.12 -4.18 17.02
C GLU A 208 7.04 -3.07 17.53
N LYS A 209 7.12 -1.84 16.99
CA LYS A 209 8.27 -1.00 17.38
C LYS A 209 8.06 0.51 17.48
N LEU A 210 7.05 1.07 16.84
CA LEU A 210 6.86 2.51 16.80
C LEU A 210 5.38 2.86 16.98
N SER A 211 5.01 3.38 18.16
CA SER A 211 3.66 3.90 18.39
C SER A 211 3.49 5.28 17.75
N PHE A 212 2.23 5.72 17.56
CA PHE A 212 1.94 7.08 17.11
C PHE A 212 2.57 8.13 18.03
N ALA A 213 2.46 7.97 19.35
CA ALA A 213 3.04 8.86 20.33
C ALA A 213 4.57 8.93 20.25
N ASP A 214 5.26 7.79 20.08
CA ASP A 214 6.72 7.77 19.96
C ASP A 214 7.19 8.38 18.64
N ALA A 215 6.47 8.12 17.55
CA ALA A 215 6.73 8.73 16.25
C ALA A 215 6.56 10.26 16.34
N LEU A 216 5.46 10.73 16.96
CA LEU A 216 5.21 12.17 17.14
C LEU A 216 6.30 12.84 17.94
N ARG A 217 6.70 12.24 19.08
CA ARG A 217 7.83 12.76 19.89
C ARG A 217 9.15 12.80 19.10
N ALA A 218 9.37 11.85 18.19
CA ALA A 218 10.55 11.85 17.33
C ALA A 218 10.48 12.96 16.27
N ILE A 219 9.33 13.14 15.64
CA ILE A 219 9.09 14.14 14.59
C ILE A 219 9.28 15.56 15.13
N LEU A 220 8.86 15.85 16.37
CA LEU A 220 9.08 17.15 16.99
C LEU A 220 10.57 17.56 17.09
N ARG A 221 11.50 16.61 16.94
CA ARG A 221 12.94 16.86 16.89
C ARG A 221 13.52 16.92 15.47
N GLN A 222 12.65 16.84 14.45
CA GLN A 222 13.03 16.89 13.03
C GLN A 222 12.75 18.24 12.38
N ASP A 223 12.55 19.28 13.19
CA ASP A 223 12.28 20.65 12.74
C ASP A 223 11.13 20.75 11.73
N PRO A 224 9.95 20.19 12.05
CA PRO A 224 8.81 20.20 11.15
C PRO A 224 8.08 21.55 11.21
N ASP A 225 7.67 22.06 10.06
CA ASP A 225 6.73 23.18 9.94
C ASP A 225 5.29 22.70 10.03
N ILE A 226 5.02 21.52 9.45
CA ILE A 226 3.67 20.93 9.40
C ILE A 226 3.77 19.45 9.77
N ILE A 227 2.91 19.03 10.68
CA ILE A 227 2.77 17.63 11.07
C ILE A 227 1.34 17.17 10.74
N MET A 228 1.21 16.05 10.03
CA MET A 228 -0.06 15.35 9.88
C MET A 228 -0.03 14.05 10.67
N VAL A 229 -1.03 13.86 11.53
CA VAL A 229 -1.25 12.62 12.26
C VAL A 229 -2.47 11.94 11.63
N GLY A 230 -2.25 10.75 11.06
CA GLY A 230 -3.27 10.02 10.30
C GLY A 230 -4.50 9.69 11.13
N GLU A 231 -4.30 9.35 12.40
CA GLU A 231 -5.40 9.17 13.36
C GLU A 231 -4.92 9.33 14.81
N ILE A 232 -5.85 9.66 15.69
CA ILE A 232 -5.64 9.76 17.14
C ILE A 232 -6.57 8.73 17.79
N ARG A 233 -5.98 7.65 18.33
CA ARG A 233 -6.70 6.54 18.97
C ARG A 233 -6.67 6.58 20.49
N ASP A 234 -5.67 7.27 21.05
CA ASP A 234 -5.38 7.26 22.48
C ASP A 234 -5.02 8.67 22.99
N ILE A 235 -5.00 8.80 24.29
CA ILE A 235 -4.68 10.05 24.99
C ILE A 235 -3.21 10.41 24.78
N ASP A 236 -2.31 9.42 24.78
CA ASP A 236 -0.86 9.65 24.65
C ASP A 236 -0.49 10.29 23.30
N THR A 237 -1.27 10.02 22.25
CA THR A 237 -1.14 10.67 20.94
C THR A 237 -1.80 12.07 20.91
N ALA A 238 -2.77 12.33 21.79
CA ALA A 238 -3.52 13.59 21.85
C ALA A 238 -2.86 14.67 22.73
N GLU A 239 -2.00 14.27 23.69
CA GLU A 239 -1.21 15.11 24.59
C GLU A 239 0.17 15.48 24.02
#